data_9a7d616886919c75211e3c0c05c3c23e
#
_entry.id   9a7d616886919c75211e3c0c05c3c23e
#
_cell.length_a   1.000
_cell.length_b   1.000
_cell.length_c   1.000
_cell.angle_alpha   90.00
_cell.angle_beta   90.00
_cell.angle_gamma   90.00
#
_symmetry.space_group_name_H-M   'P 1'
#
loop_
_entity.id
_entity.type
_entity.pdbx_description
1 polymer ?
#
loop_
_entity_poly.entity_id
_entity_poly.type
_entity_poly.pdbx_seq_one_letter_code
_entity_poly.pdbx_strand_id
1 'polypeptide(L)'
;MDSIKYIKSKIIEKRDLLDRIAKNDLIYNSVLSLEKIQQFEFENNIELPQDYKCFISEIGNGGVGPGLGLKSLHDSIIDFKLRNRPYICLNKKFPYQNKWNEPWIASFDWDDDYPESEIVDKYMNTKHISGCLQIAHKGHGGTYLLVVNGFEFGNVWLDNRADYSGISPVLNKENRHITFGEWYADWITNLI
;
A
#
# COMPACT_ATOMS: atom_id res chain seq x y z
N MET A 1 10.90 2.50 19.31
CA MET A 1 11.39 1.12 19.08
C MET A 1 11.70 1.00 17.59
N ASP A 2 12.83 0.43 17.23
CA ASP A 2 13.16 0.19 15.81
C ASP A 2 12.18 -0.85 15.26
N SER A 3 11.23 -0.41 14.43
CA SER A 3 10.15 -1.25 13.89
C SER A 3 10.69 -2.46 13.12
N ILE A 4 11.81 -2.31 12.43
CA ILE A 4 12.42 -3.39 11.63
C ILE A 4 13.01 -4.48 12.53
N LYS A 5 13.70 -4.13 13.61
CA LYS A 5 14.18 -5.11 14.58
C LYS A 5 13.04 -5.87 15.23
N TYR A 6 11.96 -5.17 15.57
CA TYR A 6 10.76 -5.79 16.12
C TYR A 6 10.12 -6.76 15.11
N ILE A 7 9.92 -6.33 13.86
CA ILE A 7 9.38 -7.18 12.79
C ILE A 7 10.23 -8.43 12.60
N LYS A 8 11.57 -8.30 12.55
CA LYS A 8 12.48 -9.46 12.44
C LYS A 8 12.29 -10.44 13.58
N SER A 9 12.16 -9.97 14.81
CA SER A 9 11.93 -10.85 15.96
C SER A 9 10.60 -11.61 15.85
N LYS A 10 9.55 -10.94 15.37
CA LYS A 10 8.23 -11.55 15.15
C LYS A 10 8.21 -12.53 13.98
N ILE A 11 8.97 -12.29 12.93
CA ILE A 11 9.15 -13.25 11.83
C ILE A 11 9.76 -14.56 12.34
N ILE A 12 10.77 -14.49 13.21
CA ILE A 12 11.38 -15.69 13.82
C ILE A 12 10.36 -16.41 14.72
N GLU A 13 9.67 -15.67 15.59
CA GLU A 13 8.66 -16.21 16.52
C GLU A 13 7.51 -16.92 15.78
N LYS A 14 7.07 -16.37 14.65
CA LYS A 14 5.90 -16.86 13.90
C LYS A 14 6.25 -17.61 12.62
N ARG A 15 7.46 -18.13 12.52
CA ARG A 15 7.98 -18.77 11.30
C ARG A 15 7.06 -19.84 10.74
N ASP A 16 6.61 -20.78 11.57
CA ASP A 16 5.75 -21.90 11.14
C ASP A 16 4.39 -21.43 10.62
N LEU A 17 3.89 -20.31 11.16
CA LEU A 17 2.62 -19.71 10.71
C LEU A 17 2.80 -19.02 9.36
N LEU A 18 3.91 -18.30 9.19
CA LEU A 18 4.24 -17.63 7.92
C LEU A 18 4.46 -18.65 6.80
N ASP A 19 5.13 -19.78 7.08
CA ASP A 19 5.31 -20.88 6.13
C ASP A 19 3.96 -21.48 5.68
N ARG A 20 3.01 -21.62 6.61
CA ARG A 20 1.64 -22.07 6.27
C ARG A 20 0.89 -21.08 5.39
N ILE A 21 1.05 -19.77 5.64
CA ILE A 21 0.43 -18.71 4.83
C ILE A 21 1.05 -18.68 3.43
N ALA A 22 2.36 -18.86 3.33
CA ALA A 22 3.08 -18.91 2.06
C ALA A 22 2.72 -20.13 1.19
N LYS A 23 2.08 -21.18 1.76
CA LYS A 23 1.60 -22.36 1.01
C LYS A 23 2.67 -23.04 0.14
N ASN A 24 3.86 -23.22 0.69
CA ASN A 24 5.06 -23.75 0.01
C ASN A 24 5.76 -22.79 -0.96
N ASP A 25 5.32 -21.54 -1.07
CA ASP A 25 6.08 -20.48 -1.73
C ASP A 25 7.12 -19.88 -0.78
N LEU A 26 7.94 -18.96 -1.31
CA LEU A 26 8.83 -18.17 -0.46
C LEU A 26 8.02 -17.25 0.46
N ILE A 27 8.34 -17.23 1.75
CA ILE A 27 7.72 -16.27 2.69
C ILE A 27 7.96 -14.85 2.18
N TYR A 28 9.19 -14.54 1.76
CA TYR A 28 9.58 -13.27 1.19
C TYR A 28 10.41 -13.46 -0.07
N ASN A 29 10.22 -12.56 -1.02
CA ASN A 29 11.08 -12.46 -2.19
C ASN A 29 12.50 -12.00 -1.78
N SER A 30 13.49 -12.24 -2.65
CA SER A 30 14.87 -11.78 -2.40
C SER A 30 14.92 -10.28 -2.11
N VAL A 31 15.74 -9.90 -1.15
CA VAL A 31 15.99 -8.50 -0.80
C VAL A 31 16.58 -7.72 -1.98
N LEU A 32 16.37 -6.42 -1.97
CA LEU A 32 16.99 -5.49 -2.91
C LEU A 32 18.32 -4.96 -2.35
N SER A 33 19.32 -4.83 -3.21
CA SER A 33 20.54 -4.10 -2.84
C SER A 33 20.26 -2.59 -2.73
N LEU A 34 21.09 -1.91 -1.94
CA LEU A 34 20.95 -0.45 -1.77
C LEU A 34 21.09 0.30 -3.10
N GLU A 35 21.95 -0.18 -4.01
CA GLU A 35 22.12 0.42 -5.34
C GLU A 35 20.84 0.34 -6.17
N LYS A 36 20.12 -0.79 -6.13
CA LYS A 36 18.84 -0.93 -6.83
C LYS A 36 17.75 -0.03 -6.24
N ILE A 37 17.75 0.14 -4.92
CA ILE A 37 16.83 1.06 -4.24
C ILE A 37 17.14 2.51 -4.64
N GLN A 38 18.41 2.92 -4.61
CA GLN A 38 18.85 4.26 -5.01
C GLN A 38 18.56 4.53 -6.49
N GLN A 39 18.76 3.54 -7.35
CA GLN A 39 18.41 3.66 -8.76
C GLN A 39 16.90 3.89 -8.94
N PHE A 40 16.06 3.13 -8.25
CA PHE A 40 14.61 3.31 -8.29
C PHE A 40 14.18 4.70 -7.81
N GLU A 41 14.75 5.19 -6.70
CA GLU A 41 14.50 6.53 -6.17
C GLU A 41 14.90 7.62 -7.20
N PHE A 42 16.05 7.47 -7.82
CA PHE A 42 16.55 8.40 -8.84
C PHE A 42 15.65 8.42 -10.09
N GLU A 43 15.31 7.25 -10.64
CA GLU A 43 14.47 7.12 -11.83
C GLU A 43 13.07 7.69 -11.65
N ASN A 44 12.53 7.60 -10.44
CA ASN A 44 11.18 8.10 -10.10
C ASN A 44 11.19 9.49 -9.47
N ASN A 45 12.36 10.08 -9.23
CA ASN A 45 12.57 11.37 -8.57
C ASN A 45 11.80 11.46 -7.23
N ILE A 46 12.02 10.48 -6.36
CA ILE A 46 11.43 10.35 -5.02
C ILE A 46 12.48 9.88 -4.01
N GLU A 47 12.10 9.90 -2.75
CA GLU A 47 12.75 9.18 -1.66
C GLU A 47 11.75 8.17 -1.08
N LEU A 48 12.23 6.94 -0.76
CA LEU A 48 11.39 5.95 -0.07
C LEU A 48 11.46 6.16 1.45
N PRO A 49 10.36 5.91 2.20
CA PRO A 49 10.39 5.94 3.66
C PRO A 49 11.43 4.95 4.22
N GLN A 50 12.14 5.38 5.27
CA GLN A 50 13.29 4.65 5.78
C GLN A 50 12.92 3.24 6.29
N ASP A 51 11.78 3.09 6.96
CA ASP A 51 11.30 1.80 7.46
C ASP A 51 10.96 0.84 6.30
N TYR A 52 10.38 1.35 5.20
CA TYR A 52 10.14 0.57 3.99
C TYR A 52 11.44 0.20 3.28
N LYS A 53 12.41 1.15 3.16
CA LYS A 53 13.76 0.84 2.62
C LYS A 53 14.44 -0.29 3.37
N CYS A 54 14.44 -0.21 4.71
CA CYS A 54 15.00 -1.26 5.55
C CYS A 54 14.27 -2.59 5.36
N PHE A 55 12.94 -2.58 5.23
CA PHE A 55 12.17 -3.81 5.00
C PHE A 55 12.59 -4.50 3.69
N ILE A 56 12.60 -3.76 2.57
CA ILE A 56 12.89 -4.35 1.25
C ILE A 56 14.36 -4.71 1.06
N SER A 57 15.28 -4.12 1.84
CA SER A 57 16.72 -4.43 1.80
C SER A 57 17.17 -5.50 2.81
N GLU A 58 16.38 -5.77 3.88
CA GLU A 58 16.81 -6.63 4.96
C GLU A 58 15.88 -7.82 5.25
N ILE A 59 14.61 -7.74 4.83
CA ILE A 59 13.58 -8.77 5.06
C ILE A 59 13.14 -9.38 3.73
N GLY A 60 12.63 -8.56 2.79
CA GLY A 60 12.22 -9.05 1.49
C GLY A 60 11.51 -8.03 0.62
N ASN A 61 11.71 -8.14 -0.70
CA ASN A 61 11.06 -7.30 -1.70
C ASN A 61 9.68 -7.86 -2.07
N GLY A 62 8.72 -7.76 -1.15
CA GLY A 62 7.42 -8.39 -1.27
C GLY A 62 7.37 -9.78 -0.61
N GLY A 63 6.19 -10.37 -0.59
CA GLY A 63 5.92 -11.68 0.02
C GLY A 63 4.75 -11.64 1.00
N VAL A 64 4.80 -12.48 2.04
CA VAL A 64 3.73 -12.58 3.03
C VAL A 64 3.56 -11.27 3.80
N GLY A 65 2.32 -10.82 3.96
CA GLY A 65 2.00 -9.56 4.61
C GLY A 65 0.49 -9.31 4.70
N PRO A 66 0.09 -8.12 5.18
CA PRO A 66 -1.31 -7.73 5.26
C PRO A 66 -2.07 -7.90 3.95
N GLY A 67 -3.38 -8.20 4.06
CA GLY A 67 -4.23 -8.45 2.91
C GLY A 67 -3.85 -9.74 2.18
N LEU A 68 -3.58 -9.65 0.89
CA LEU A 68 -3.17 -10.79 0.06
C LEU A 68 -1.63 -10.87 -0.12
N GLY A 69 -0.87 -10.25 0.79
CA GLY A 69 0.58 -10.19 0.74
C GLY A 69 1.13 -8.91 0.13
N LEU A 70 2.42 -8.66 0.36
CA LEU A 70 3.14 -7.50 -0.14
C LEU A 70 3.56 -7.69 -1.60
N LYS A 71 3.40 -6.64 -2.39
CA LYS A 71 3.95 -6.56 -3.75
C LYS A 71 5.45 -6.27 -3.73
N SER A 72 6.13 -6.64 -4.80
CA SER A 72 7.48 -6.15 -5.04
C SER A 72 7.49 -4.64 -5.27
N LEU A 73 8.63 -3.99 -5.07
CA LEU A 73 8.80 -2.56 -5.33
C LEU A 73 8.42 -2.22 -6.79
N HIS A 74 8.82 -3.05 -7.74
CA HIS A 74 8.51 -2.86 -9.15
C HIS A 74 7.01 -2.97 -9.45
N ASP A 75 6.32 -3.95 -8.87
CA ASP A 75 4.88 -4.14 -9.09
C ASP A 75 4.03 -3.09 -8.37
N SER A 76 4.58 -2.44 -7.35
CA SER A 76 3.86 -1.44 -6.54
C SER A 76 3.62 -0.11 -7.26
N ILE A 77 4.28 0.14 -8.40
CA ILE A 77 4.09 1.34 -9.22
C ILE A 77 2.99 1.20 -10.29
N ILE A 78 2.34 0.04 -10.38
CA ILE A 78 1.31 -0.23 -11.38
C ILE A 78 -0.07 -0.20 -10.72
N ASP A 79 -0.99 0.61 -11.28
CA ASP A 79 -2.39 0.58 -10.85
C ASP A 79 -3.13 -0.61 -11.47
N PHE A 80 -3.22 -1.70 -10.72
CA PHE A 80 -3.88 -2.93 -11.16
C PHE A 80 -5.41 -2.85 -11.20
N LYS A 81 -6.02 -1.79 -10.66
CA LYS A 81 -7.48 -1.59 -10.70
C LYS A 81 -7.95 -1.21 -12.10
N LEU A 82 -7.11 -0.51 -12.86
CA LEU A 82 -7.43 -0.10 -14.20
C LEU A 82 -7.02 -1.15 -15.23
N ARG A 83 -7.89 -1.38 -16.21
CA ARG A 83 -7.70 -2.41 -17.24
C ARG A 83 -6.38 -2.23 -18.03
N ASN A 84 -6.00 -0.99 -18.28
CA ASN A 84 -4.77 -0.63 -19.00
C ASN A 84 -3.52 -0.63 -18.12
N ARG A 85 -3.67 -0.91 -16.80
CA ARG A 85 -2.58 -0.99 -15.81
C ARG A 85 -1.57 0.15 -15.91
N PRO A 86 -2.00 1.42 -15.81
CA PRO A 86 -1.09 2.55 -15.96
C PRO A 86 -0.10 2.62 -14.80
N TYR A 87 1.07 3.21 -15.08
CA TYR A 87 2.01 3.55 -14.03
C TYR A 87 1.50 4.70 -13.17
N ILE A 88 1.71 4.59 -11.86
CA ILE A 88 1.42 5.63 -10.89
C ILE A 88 2.52 6.69 -10.95
N CYS A 89 2.12 7.96 -11.01
CA CYS A 89 3.06 9.08 -11.06
C CYS A 89 3.62 9.37 -9.65
N LEU A 90 4.79 8.83 -9.31
CA LEU A 90 5.36 8.93 -7.96
C LEU A 90 5.93 10.31 -7.64
N ASN A 91 6.43 11.05 -8.63
CA ASN A 91 7.02 12.38 -8.44
C ASN A 91 5.99 13.51 -8.26
N LYS A 92 4.70 13.21 -8.28
CA LYS A 92 3.63 14.13 -7.92
C LYS A 92 3.20 13.89 -6.47
N LYS A 93 2.86 14.95 -5.76
CA LYS A 93 2.39 14.83 -4.37
C LYS A 93 1.07 14.07 -4.29
N PHE A 94 0.95 13.20 -3.29
CA PHE A 94 -0.31 12.62 -2.88
C PHE A 94 -1.27 13.74 -2.44
N PRO A 95 -2.50 13.78 -2.98
CA PRO A 95 -3.36 14.96 -2.84
C PRO A 95 -4.08 15.07 -1.49
N TYR A 96 -4.13 14.00 -0.68
CA TYR A 96 -5.00 13.95 0.50
C TYR A 96 -4.24 13.98 1.81
N GLN A 97 -4.86 14.60 2.84
CA GLN A 97 -4.43 14.59 4.24
C GLN A 97 -5.51 14.03 5.16
N ASN A 98 -6.73 13.91 4.65
CA ASN A 98 -7.91 13.37 5.33
C ASN A 98 -8.62 12.40 4.40
N LYS A 99 -9.51 11.57 4.95
CA LYS A 99 -10.38 10.71 4.14
C LYS A 99 -11.03 11.52 3.02
N TRP A 100 -10.93 10.97 1.82
CA TRP A 100 -11.53 11.53 0.62
C TRP A 100 -12.53 10.56 -0.02
N ASN A 101 -13.63 11.10 -0.46
CA ASN A 101 -14.54 10.46 -1.38
C ASN A 101 -15.26 11.53 -2.22
N GLU A 102 -15.82 11.17 -3.35
CA GLU A 102 -16.59 12.10 -4.18
C GLU A 102 -17.97 12.38 -3.55
N PRO A 103 -18.41 13.65 -3.50
CA PRO A 103 -19.70 14.01 -2.85
C PRO A 103 -20.92 13.33 -3.47
N TRP A 104 -20.92 13.09 -4.79
CA TRP A 104 -22.03 12.48 -5.49
C TRP A 104 -22.34 11.05 -5.00
N ILE A 105 -21.35 10.32 -4.50
CA ILE A 105 -21.50 8.95 -4.02
C ILE A 105 -22.51 8.86 -2.87
N ALA A 106 -22.53 9.87 -1.98
CA ALA A 106 -23.42 9.89 -0.84
C ALA A 106 -24.90 10.16 -1.22
N SER A 107 -25.13 10.75 -2.38
CA SER A 107 -26.47 11.08 -2.89
C SER A 107 -26.93 10.19 -4.05
N PHE A 108 -26.10 9.21 -4.45
CA PHE A 108 -26.40 8.32 -5.57
C PHE A 108 -27.42 7.26 -5.15
N ASP A 109 -28.43 7.05 -5.98
CA ASP A 109 -29.43 6.00 -5.79
C ASP A 109 -28.94 4.68 -6.36
N TRP A 110 -28.34 3.86 -5.50
CA TRP A 110 -27.72 2.59 -5.86
C TRP A 110 -28.71 1.46 -6.16
N ASP A 111 -29.99 1.65 -5.82
CA ASP A 111 -31.00 0.62 -6.03
C ASP A 111 -31.56 0.65 -7.47
N ASP A 112 -31.61 1.83 -8.08
CA ASP A 112 -32.25 2.04 -9.37
C ASP A 112 -31.29 2.36 -10.54
N ASP A 113 -30.00 2.68 -10.29
CA ASP A 113 -29.10 3.17 -11.35
C ASP A 113 -27.64 2.77 -11.16
N TYR A 114 -26.84 2.92 -12.21
CA TYR A 114 -25.38 2.82 -12.18
C TYR A 114 -24.78 4.14 -12.64
N PRO A 115 -23.67 4.62 -12.02
CA PRO A 115 -23.05 5.86 -12.44
C PRO A 115 -22.52 5.76 -13.87
N GLU A 116 -22.64 6.86 -14.61
CA GLU A 116 -22.10 6.96 -15.97
C GLU A 116 -20.61 6.62 -16.01
N SER A 117 -20.18 5.93 -17.06
CA SER A 117 -18.80 5.47 -17.21
C SER A 117 -17.77 6.59 -17.10
N GLU A 118 -18.09 7.79 -17.63
CA GLU A 118 -17.20 8.95 -17.55
C GLU A 118 -16.98 9.44 -16.10
N ILE A 119 -18.01 9.37 -15.26
CA ILE A 119 -17.93 9.71 -13.83
C ILE A 119 -17.07 8.68 -13.11
N VAL A 120 -17.28 7.40 -13.40
CA VAL A 120 -16.47 6.29 -12.84
C VAL A 120 -15.01 6.42 -13.26
N ASP A 121 -14.72 6.72 -14.53
CA ASP A 121 -13.36 6.89 -15.04
C ASP A 121 -12.64 8.07 -14.36
N LYS A 122 -13.34 9.18 -14.10
CA LYS A 122 -12.80 10.30 -13.33
C LYS A 122 -12.50 9.92 -11.89
N TYR A 123 -13.42 9.19 -11.25
CA TYR A 123 -13.28 8.69 -9.88
C TYR A 123 -12.13 7.69 -9.73
N MET A 124 -11.98 6.78 -10.68
CA MET A 124 -10.94 5.74 -10.68
C MET A 124 -9.58 6.23 -11.19
N ASN A 125 -9.47 7.48 -11.64
CA ASN A 125 -8.24 8.01 -12.23
C ASN A 125 -7.04 7.87 -11.27
N THR A 126 -5.88 7.43 -11.80
CA THR A 126 -4.62 7.26 -11.05
C THR A 126 -4.08 8.53 -10.41
N LYS A 127 -4.53 9.72 -10.86
CA LYS A 127 -4.16 11.01 -10.24
C LYS A 127 -4.47 11.03 -8.72
N HIS A 128 -5.50 10.30 -8.28
CA HIS A 128 -5.92 10.24 -6.89
C HIS A 128 -4.96 9.47 -5.99
N ILE A 129 -4.07 8.66 -6.58
CA ILE A 129 -3.05 7.88 -5.88
C ILE A 129 -1.63 8.28 -6.32
N SER A 130 -1.47 9.43 -7.00
CA SER A 130 -0.13 9.98 -7.29
C SER A 130 0.69 10.07 -5.99
N GLY A 131 2.00 9.88 -6.08
CA GLY A 131 2.87 9.91 -4.91
C GLY A 131 2.74 8.72 -3.98
N CYS A 132 2.09 7.63 -4.43
CA CYS A 132 1.92 6.42 -3.64
C CYS A 132 2.44 5.17 -4.35
N LEU A 133 2.95 4.22 -3.58
CA LEU A 133 3.13 2.83 -3.99
C LEU A 133 1.89 2.01 -3.60
N GLN A 134 1.37 1.16 -4.49
CA GLN A 134 0.36 0.16 -4.13
C GLN A 134 1.04 -1.07 -3.51
N ILE A 135 1.26 -1.06 -2.21
CA ILE A 135 2.11 -2.06 -1.53
C ILE A 135 1.44 -3.42 -1.28
N ALA A 136 0.11 -3.48 -1.22
CA ALA A 136 -0.61 -4.73 -1.02
C ALA A 136 -2.06 -4.65 -1.52
N HIS A 137 -2.65 -5.80 -1.87
CA HIS A 137 -4.09 -5.92 -2.08
C HIS A 137 -4.79 -6.26 -0.76
N LYS A 138 -5.85 -5.54 -0.42
CA LYS A 138 -6.70 -5.86 0.73
C LYS A 138 -7.65 -7.03 0.45
N GLY A 139 -8.01 -7.22 -0.80
CA GLY A 139 -9.15 -8.01 -1.27
C GLY A 139 -10.32 -7.11 -1.70
N HIS A 140 -11.31 -7.67 -2.41
CA HIS A 140 -12.50 -6.96 -2.89
C HIS A 140 -12.19 -5.62 -3.59
N GLY A 141 -11.12 -5.58 -4.40
CA GLY A 141 -10.69 -4.38 -5.12
C GLY A 141 -9.97 -3.32 -4.29
N GLY A 142 -9.92 -3.46 -2.96
CA GLY A 142 -9.17 -2.55 -2.08
C GLY A 142 -7.66 -2.74 -2.19
N THR A 143 -6.89 -1.64 -2.06
CA THR A 143 -5.42 -1.67 -2.07
C THR A 143 -4.84 -0.80 -0.98
N TYR A 144 -3.77 -1.29 -0.32
CA TYR A 144 -2.98 -0.48 0.59
C TYR A 144 -1.95 0.34 -0.19
N LEU A 145 -1.87 1.61 0.15
CA LEU A 145 -0.97 2.60 -0.44
C LEU A 145 0.08 3.00 0.58
N LEU A 146 1.33 3.14 0.16
CA LEU A 146 2.37 3.80 0.93
C LEU A 146 2.67 5.14 0.29
N VAL A 147 2.50 6.23 1.02
CA VAL A 147 2.79 7.56 0.50
C VAL A 147 4.30 7.78 0.46
N VAL A 148 4.83 8.06 -0.74
CA VAL A 148 6.25 8.33 -1.00
C VAL A 148 6.50 9.77 -1.46
N ASN A 149 5.45 10.57 -1.63
CA ASN A 149 5.57 11.99 -1.94
C ASN A 149 4.34 12.75 -1.45
N GLY A 150 4.52 13.77 -0.65
CA GLY A 150 3.45 14.61 -0.13
C GLY A 150 3.51 14.77 1.38
N PHE A 151 2.46 15.36 1.95
CA PHE A 151 2.38 15.67 3.38
C PHE A 151 2.34 14.39 4.25
N GLU A 152 1.73 13.34 3.72
CA GLU A 152 1.54 12.05 4.39
C GLU A 152 2.70 11.07 4.16
N PHE A 153 3.87 11.56 3.78
CA PHE A 153 5.06 10.75 3.51
C PHE A 153 5.33 9.69 4.60
N GLY A 154 5.46 8.44 4.19
CA GLY A 154 5.71 7.29 5.06
C GLY A 154 4.45 6.64 5.65
N ASN A 155 3.29 7.27 5.57
CA ASN A 155 2.05 6.74 6.10
C ASN A 155 1.36 5.79 5.12
N VAL A 156 0.64 4.82 5.69
CA VAL A 156 -0.15 3.84 4.94
C VAL A 156 -1.59 4.32 4.81
N TRP A 157 -2.11 4.23 3.60
CA TRP A 157 -3.49 4.57 3.25
C TRP A 157 -4.20 3.38 2.62
N LEU A 158 -5.53 3.45 2.58
CA LEU A 158 -6.40 2.45 1.97
C LEU A 158 -7.20 3.07 0.84
N ASP A 159 -7.05 2.52 -0.35
CA ASP A 159 -7.84 2.89 -1.53
C ASP A 159 -8.95 1.86 -1.73
N ASN A 160 -10.16 2.22 -1.35
CA ASN A 160 -11.40 1.45 -1.52
C ASN A 160 -12.31 2.05 -2.59
N ARG A 161 -11.78 2.72 -3.60
CA ARG A 161 -12.59 3.29 -4.69
C ARG A 161 -13.36 2.23 -5.46
N ALA A 162 -12.87 1.00 -5.53
CA ALA A 162 -13.58 -0.11 -6.17
C ALA A 162 -14.96 -0.38 -5.53
N ASP A 163 -15.12 -0.10 -4.24
CA ASP A 163 -16.39 -0.22 -3.49
C ASP A 163 -17.06 1.15 -3.29
N TYR A 164 -16.66 2.17 -4.03
CA TYR A 164 -17.10 3.56 -3.85
C TYR A 164 -16.91 4.13 -2.42
N SER A 165 -15.99 3.55 -1.65
CA SER A 165 -15.69 3.96 -0.26
C SER A 165 -14.54 4.97 -0.13
N GLY A 166 -13.99 5.40 -1.29
CA GLY A 166 -12.96 6.43 -1.37
C GLY A 166 -11.57 6.00 -0.94
N ILE A 167 -10.80 6.98 -0.50
CA ILE A 167 -9.42 6.82 -0.04
C ILE A 167 -9.32 7.33 1.39
N SER A 168 -8.74 6.54 2.30
CA SER A 168 -8.67 6.89 3.73
C SER A 168 -7.33 6.49 4.34
N PRO A 169 -6.84 7.23 5.38
CA PRO A 169 -5.66 6.81 6.12
C PRO A 169 -5.93 5.51 6.87
N VAL A 170 -4.89 4.69 7.03
CA VAL A 170 -4.91 3.60 8.01
C VAL A 170 -4.55 4.18 9.36
N LEU A 171 -5.40 3.93 10.36
CA LEU A 171 -5.28 4.51 11.69
C LEU A 171 -4.97 3.44 12.73
N ASN A 172 -4.22 3.81 13.77
CA ASN A 172 -4.10 3.01 14.98
C ASN A 172 -5.31 3.22 15.93
N LYS A 173 -5.29 2.55 17.07
CA LYS A 173 -6.36 2.64 18.09
C LYS A 173 -6.55 4.05 18.68
N GLU A 174 -5.55 4.92 18.51
CA GLU A 174 -5.55 6.31 18.98
C GLU A 174 -5.95 7.31 17.89
N ASN A 175 -6.47 6.82 16.74
CA ASN A 175 -6.81 7.60 15.55
C ASN A 175 -5.63 8.37 14.94
N ARG A 176 -4.40 7.87 15.11
CA ARG A 176 -3.20 8.43 14.47
C ARG A 176 -2.90 7.66 13.17
N HIS A 177 -2.48 8.38 12.14
CA HIS A 177 -1.92 7.79 10.92
C HIS A 177 -0.69 6.96 11.26
N ILE A 178 -0.52 5.82 10.60
CA ILE A 178 0.55 4.86 10.91
C ILE A 178 1.50 4.70 9.73
N THR A 179 2.79 4.55 10.05
CA THR A 179 3.84 4.29 9.07
C THR A 179 3.79 2.85 8.57
N PHE A 180 4.55 2.58 7.49
CA PHE A 180 4.69 1.21 6.97
C PHE A 180 5.16 0.23 8.05
N GLY A 181 6.19 0.60 8.82
CA GLY A 181 6.74 -0.26 9.86
C GLY A 181 5.74 -0.55 10.98
N GLU A 182 4.94 0.43 11.41
CA GLU A 182 3.88 0.25 12.39
C GLU A 182 2.76 -0.64 11.86
N TRP A 183 2.33 -0.42 10.63
CA TRP A 183 1.29 -1.20 9.96
C TRP A 183 1.66 -2.68 9.82
N TYR A 184 2.89 -2.96 9.38
CA TYR A 184 3.37 -4.33 9.24
C TYR A 184 3.60 -4.99 10.60
N ALA A 185 4.15 -4.24 11.58
CA ALA A 185 4.35 -4.73 12.95
C ALA A 185 3.02 -5.08 13.64
N ASP A 186 1.99 -4.27 13.46
CA ASP A 186 0.65 -4.55 13.99
C ASP A 186 0.08 -5.84 13.38
N TRP A 187 0.16 -5.97 12.06
CA TRP A 187 -0.30 -7.17 11.37
C TRP A 187 0.40 -8.45 11.86
N ILE A 188 1.74 -8.47 11.88
CA ILE A 188 2.47 -9.68 12.26
C ILE A 188 2.28 -10.03 13.74
N THR A 189 2.05 -9.04 14.59
CA THR A 189 1.76 -9.25 16.01
C THR A 189 0.43 -9.95 16.21
N ASN A 190 -0.60 -9.52 15.47
CA ASN A 190 -1.96 -10.03 15.57
C ASN A 190 -2.24 -11.25 14.68
N LEU A 191 -1.25 -11.76 13.97
CA LEU A 191 -1.36 -12.96 13.16
C LEU A 191 -1.59 -14.18 14.04
N ILE A 192 -2.67 -14.95 13.78
CA ILE A 192 -3.14 -16.09 14.59
C ILE A 192 -3.00 -17.38 13.78
#